data_4f5e88f05b3bf0be510f966621814104
#
_entry.id   4f5e88f05b3bf0be510f966621814104
#
_cell.length_a   1.000
_cell.length_b   1.000
_cell.length_c   1.000
_cell.angle_alpha   90.00
_cell.angle_beta   90.00
_cell.angle_gamma   90.00
#
_symmetry.space_group_name_H-M   'P 1'
#
loop_
_entity.id
_entity.type
_entity.pdbx_description
1 polymer ?
#
loop_
_entity_poly.entity_id
_entity_poly.type
_entity_poly.pdbx_seq_one_letter_code
_entity_poly.pdbx_strand_id
1 'polypeptide(L)'
;MTAIEATDLRYAYPDETLAVDGVDVSIERGDRVALLGPNGAGKSTLLELLGGLVDPDGGRVRYFGETTDADTVRSRLSVLTQNPADYLFNPTVREDLAYGPAQLDCERAEVDRRVERVAARLDLDGLLSKPPFRLSGGEQRRAALASALTVEPDVLLLDEPVSNVDAANRETILDLLDELAAEGVTLVVSTPDTELVPHVAGRVLLLDDTGTIAARGPTRRILTDTDLLRDCDLRPPQVVRLFEGRTDDVPLTVEGAAERLNADGPDTME
;
A
#
# COMPACT_ATOMS: atom_id res chain seq x y z
N MET A 1 -0.50 -16.18 -11.42
CA MET A 1 -1.94 -16.00 -11.80
C MET A 1 -2.30 -14.56 -11.46
N THR A 2 -2.66 -13.78 -12.46
CA THR A 2 -2.84 -12.33 -12.36
C THR A 2 -4.00 -11.99 -11.42
N ALA A 3 -3.75 -11.09 -10.47
CA ALA A 3 -4.77 -10.55 -9.57
C ALA A 3 -5.44 -9.32 -10.16
N ILE A 4 -4.63 -8.35 -10.65
CA ILE A 4 -5.11 -7.13 -11.34
C ILE A 4 -4.29 -6.94 -12.62
N GLU A 5 -4.99 -6.69 -13.72
CA GLU A 5 -4.40 -6.30 -15.00
C GLU A 5 -5.08 -5.02 -15.49
N ALA A 6 -4.29 -3.98 -15.71
CA ALA A 6 -4.74 -2.73 -16.28
C ALA A 6 -4.07 -2.50 -17.63
N THR A 7 -4.80 -2.00 -18.62
CA THR A 7 -4.30 -1.76 -19.97
C THR A 7 -4.71 -0.37 -20.44
N ASP A 8 -3.74 0.44 -20.83
CA ASP A 8 -3.88 1.80 -21.39
C ASP A 8 -4.78 2.70 -20.52
N LEU A 9 -4.63 2.62 -19.17
CA LEU A 9 -5.45 3.41 -18.26
C LEU A 9 -5.19 4.90 -18.44
N ARG A 10 -6.28 5.66 -18.53
CA ARG A 10 -6.30 7.12 -18.63
C ARG A 10 -7.36 7.68 -17.72
N TYR A 11 -7.03 8.77 -17.04
CA TYR A 11 -7.96 9.51 -16.22
C TYR A 11 -7.55 10.97 -16.07
N ALA A 12 -8.49 11.86 -16.27
CA ALA A 12 -8.35 13.28 -15.97
C ALA A 12 -9.45 13.72 -15.01
N TYR A 13 -9.10 14.62 -14.10
CA TYR A 13 -10.10 15.25 -13.23
C TYR A 13 -11.03 16.19 -14.00
N PRO A 14 -12.20 16.59 -13.44
CA PRO A 14 -13.16 17.47 -14.11
C PRO A 14 -12.58 18.85 -14.53
N ASP A 15 -11.47 19.27 -13.92
CA ASP A 15 -10.73 20.48 -14.28
C ASP A 15 -9.69 20.25 -15.39
N GLU A 16 -9.76 19.11 -16.08
CA GLU A 16 -8.86 18.67 -17.14
C GLU A 16 -7.42 18.37 -16.66
N THR A 17 -7.17 18.32 -15.35
CA THR A 17 -5.87 17.88 -14.81
C THR A 17 -5.69 16.39 -15.09
N LEU A 18 -4.72 16.05 -15.95
CA LEU A 18 -4.39 14.67 -16.27
C LEU A 18 -3.67 14.02 -15.09
N ALA A 19 -4.22 12.93 -14.57
CA ALA A 19 -3.69 12.24 -13.40
C ALA A 19 -3.04 10.88 -13.75
N VAL A 20 -3.56 10.21 -14.78
CA VAL A 20 -3.03 8.92 -15.28
C VAL A 20 -3.08 8.93 -16.80
N ASP A 21 -1.96 8.63 -17.48
CA ASP A 21 -1.88 8.64 -18.94
C ASP A 21 -1.23 7.37 -19.50
N GLY A 22 -2.04 6.52 -20.10
CA GLY A 22 -1.57 5.33 -20.84
C GLY A 22 -0.86 4.30 -19.96
N VAL A 23 -1.32 4.10 -18.72
CA VAL A 23 -0.67 3.22 -17.76
C VAL A 23 -1.08 1.77 -17.95
N ASP A 24 -0.09 0.90 -18.13
CA ASP A 24 -0.23 -0.56 -18.12
C ASP A 24 0.33 -1.14 -16.81
N VAL A 25 -0.47 -1.96 -16.12
CA VAL A 25 -0.08 -2.61 -14.85
C VAL A 25 -0.47 -4.09 -14.89
N SER A 26 0.41 -4.95 -14.40
CA SER A 26 0.09 -6.36 -14.10
C SER A 26 0.58 -6.68 -12.69
N ILE A 27 -0.34 -7.13 -11.83
CA ILE A 27 -0.09 -7.52 -10.45
C ILE A 27 -0.48 -8.98 -10.31
N GLU A 28 0.47 -9.83 -9.94
CA GLU A 28 0.23 -11.25 -9.71
C GLU A 28 -0.26 -11.50 -8.29
N ARG A 29 -0.94 -12.64 -8.07
CA ARG A 29 -1.36 -13.03 -6.71
C ARG A 29 -0.15 -13.23 -5.81
N GLY A 30 -0.21 -12.68 -4.60
CA GLY A 30 0.87 -12.71 -3.63
C GLY A 30 1.99 -11.70 -3.89
N ASP A 31 1.86 -10.86 -4.93
CA ASP A 31 2.81 -9.77 -5.16
C ASP A 31 2.75 -8.75 -4.01
N ARG A 32 3.92 -8.17 -3.71
CA ARG A 32 4.09 -6.98 -2.88
C ARG A 32 4.61 -5.86 -3.77
N VAL A 33 3.77 -4.90 -4.11
CA VAL A 33 4.06 -3.82 -5.08
C VAL A 33 4.00 -2.46 -4.40
N ALA A 34 5.01 -1.62 -4.61
CA ALA A 34 4.94 -0.20 -4.28
C ALA A 34 4.60 0.63 -5.53
N LEU A 35 3.59 1.47 -5.42
CA LEU A 35 3.37 2.61 -6.31
C LEU A 35 4.19 3.77 -5.76
N LEU A 36 5.40 3.96 -6.26
CA LEU A 36 6.32 5.00 -5.82
C LEU A 36 6.23 6.21 -6.76
N GLY A 37 6.35 7.41 -6.24
CA GLY A 37 6.35 8.64 -7.04
C GLY A 37 6.19 9.89 -6.17
N PRO A 38 6.48 11.08 -6.68
CA PRO A 38 6.34 12.32 -5.94
C PRO A 38 4.86 12.63 -5.60
N ASN A 39 4.63 13.61 -4.74
CA ASN A 39 3.28 14.08 -4.47
C ASN A 39 2.68 14.69 -5.74
N GLY A 40 1.44 14.35 -6.06
CA GLY A 40 0.78 14.77 -7.30
C GLY A 40 1.03 13.88 -8.53
N ALA A 41 1.86 12.84 -8.45
CA ALA A 41 2.15 11.91 -9.55
C ALA A 41 0.98 10.98 -9.96
N GLY A 42 -0.21 11.15 -9.39
CA GLY A 42 -1.36 10.30 -9.72
C GLY A 42 -1.42 8.95 -9.00
N LYS A 43 -0.58 8.70 -7.97
CA LYS A 43 -0.55 7.40 -7.24
C LYS A 43 -1.89 7.02 -6.64
N SER A 44 -2.54 7.94 -5.89
CA SER A 44 -3.86 7.73 -5.28
C SER A 44 -4.91 7.45 -6.35
N THR A 45 -4.89 8.23 -7.43
CA THR A 45 -5.81 8.08 -8.56
C THR A 45 -5.62 6.73 -9.26
N LEU A 46 -4.35 6.32 -9.50
CA LEU A 46 -4.08 5.01 -10.08
C LEU A 46 -4.54 3.88 -9.14
N LEU A 47 -4.34 4.03 -7.83
CA LEU A 47 -4.80 3.05 -6.86
C LEU A 47 -6.33 2.96 -6.82
N GLU A 48 -7.04 4.09 -6.88
CA GLU A 48 -8.51 4.15 -6.97
C GLU A 48 -9.04 3.52 -8.25
N LEU A 49 -8.40 3.77 -9.40
CA LEU A 49 -8.71 3.12 -10.68
C LEU A 49 -8.51 1.60 -10.60
N LEU A 50 -7.38 1.14 -10.06
CA LEU A 50 -7.09 -0.29 -9.87
C LEU A 50 -8.07 -0.94 -8.88
N GLY A 51 -8.58 -0.18 -7.93
CA GLY A 51 -9.59 -0.61 -6.95
C GLY A 51 -11.04 -0.51 -7.43
N GLY A 52 -11.27 0.07 -8.62
CA GLY A 52 -12.60 0.29 -9.15
C GLY A 52 -13.45 1.27 -8.34
N LEU A 53 -12.80 2.22 -7.64
CA LEU A 53 -13.48 3.32 -6.94
C LEU A 53 -13.83 4.46 -7.90
N VAL A 54 -13.07 4.57 -9.00
CA VAL A 54 -13.26 5.56 -10.06
C VAL A 54 -13.19 4.84 -11.40
N ASP A 55 -14.07 5.19 -12.33
CA ASP A 55 -14.05 4.67 -13.69
C ASP A 55 -12.99 5.37 -14.54
N PRO A 56 -12.18 4.66 -15.33
CA PRO A 56 -11.21 5.28 -16.21
C PRO A 56 -11.89 5.97 -17.42
N ASP A 57 -11.33 7.10 -17.88
CA ASP A 57 -11.72 7.75 -19.13
C ASP A 57 -11.30 6.94 -20.37
N GLY A 58 -10.27 6.11 -20.23
CA GLY A 58 -9.77 5.22 -21.27
C GLY A 58 -9.05 4.01 -20.68
N GLY A 59 -8.93 2.96 -21.50
CA GLY A 59 -8.36 1.70 -21.05
C GLY A 59 -9.36 0.81 -20.31
N ARG A 60 -8.84 -0.13 -19.50
CA ARG A 60 -9.67 -1.05 -18.70
C ARG A 60 -8.87 -1.71 -17.59
N VAL A 61 -9.57 -2.15 -16.55
CA VAL A 61 -9.03 -3.02 -15.49
C VAL A 61 -9.70 -4.39 -15.57
N ARG A 62 -8.92 -5.45 -15.37
CA ARG A 62 -9.38 -6.83 -15.22
C ARG A 62 -8.96 -7.37 -13.87
N TYR A 63 -9.83 -8.13 -13.23
CA TYR A 63 -9.58 -8.74 -11.94
C TYR A 63 -9.56 -10.25 -12.05
N PHE A 64 -8.56 -10.91 -11.45
CA PHE A 64 -8.42 -12.36 -11.34
C PHE A 64 -8.46 -13.12 -12.68
N GLY A 65 -8.05 -12.47 -13.77
CA GLY A 65 -8.04 -13.04 -15.12
C GLY A 65 -9.39 -12.94 -15.86
N GLU A 66 -10.41 -12.36 -15.23
CA GLU A 66 -11.76 -12.16 -15.79
C GLU A 66 -11.98 -10.69 -16.15
N THR A 67 -12.90 -10.42 -17.11
CA THR A 67 -13.36 -9.05 -17.37
C THR A 67 -14.58 -8.84 -16.49
N THR A 68 -14.35 -8.36 -15.27
CA THR A 68 -15.42 -8.09 -14.31
C THR A 68 -15.41 -6.61 -13.94
N ASP A 69 -16.59 -6.08 -13.60
CA ASP A 69 -16.63 -4.82 -12.89
C ASP A 69 -16.13 -5.01 -11.44
N ALA A 70 -15.73 -3.92 -10.79
CA ALA A 70 -15.20 -3.96 -9.44
C ALA A 70 -16.22 -4.45 -8.41
N ASP A 71 -17.53 -4.27 -8.65
CA ASP A 71 -18.58 -4.69 -7.74
C ASP A 71 -18.61 -6.20 -7.54
N THR A 72 -18.31 -6.98 -8.60
CA THR A 72 -18.28 -8.44 -8.52
C THR A 72 -17.10 -8.98 -7.70
N VAL A 73 -16.06 -8.17 -7.47
CA VAL A 73 -14.85 -8.57 -6.74
C VAL A 73 -14.69 -7.89 -5.37
N ARG A 74 -15.66 -7.10 -4.91
CA ARG A 74 -15.61 -6.38 -3.62
C ARG A 74 -15.42 -7.29 -2.39
N SER A 75 -15.79 -8.56 -2.48
CA SER A 75 -15.51 -9.55 -1.43
C SER A 75 -14.06 -10.02 -1.40
N ARG A 76 -13.26 -9.69 -2.44
CA ARG A 76 -11.90 -10.19 -2.64
C ARG A 76 -10.87 -9.08 -2.77
N LEU A 77 -11.31 -7.82 -2.93
CA LEU A 77 -10.47 -6.66 -3.11
C LEU A 77 -10.91 -5.56 -2.16
N SER A 78 -9.98 -5.07 -1.36
CA SER A 78 -10.20 -3.90 -0.48
C SER A 78 -9.23 -2.78 -0.87
N VAL A 79 -9.73 -1.56 -0.76
CA VAL A 79 -8.94 -0.35 -0.93
C VAL A 79 -8.95 0.39 0.40
N LEU A 80 -7.80 0.89 0.85
CA LEU A 80 -7.70 1.84 1.96
C LEU A 80 -7.17 3.16 1.39
N THR A 81 -8.03 4.17 1.30
CA THR A 81 -7.67 5.52 0.87
C THR A 81 -6.87 6.26 1.94
N GLN A 82 -6.26 7.38 1.56
CA GLN A 82 -5.40 8.16 2.45
C GLN A 82 -6.14 8.67 3.71
N ASN A 83 -7.45 8.94 3.61
CA ASN A 83 -8.22 9.50 4.71
C ASN A 83 -8.94 8.40 5.53
N PRO A 84 -8.57 8.15 6.81
CA PRO A 84 -9.25 7.16 7.65
C PRO A 84 -10.75 7.42 7.84
N ALA A 85 -11.20 8.68 7.73
CA ALA A 85 -12.60 9.05 7.92
C ALA A 85 -13.53 8.43 6.86
N ASP A 86 -13.02 8.00 5.71
CA ASP A 86 -13.78 7.33 4.67
C ASP A 86 -14.28 5.95 5.12
N TYR A 87 -13.68 5.38 6.18
CA TYR A 87 -13.96 4.04 6.72
C TYR A 87 -14.59 4.07 8.11
N LEU A 88 -14.62 5.23 8.77
CA LEU A 88 -14.99 5.38 10.16
C LEU A 88 -16.18 6.35 10.28
N PHE A 89 -17.37 5.88 9.96
CA PHE A 89 -18.60 6.68 9.86
C PHE A 89 -19.73 6.19 10.77
N ASN A 90 -19.57 5.04 11.44
CA ASN A 90 -20.54 4.49 12.37
C ASN A 90 -20.35 5.05 13.81
N PRO A 91 -21.35 4.88 14.70
CA PRO A 91 -21.25 5.35 16.08
C PRO A 91 -20.08 4.75 16.88
N THR A 92 -19.64 3.52 16.56
CA THR A 92 -18.54 2.82 17.24
C THR A 92 -17.60 2.17 16.25
N VAL A 93 -16.32 1.99 16.66
CA VAL A 93 -15.33 1.24 15.90
C VAL A 93 -15.80 -0.17 15.57
N ARG A 94 -16.45 -0.87 16.50
CA ARG A 94 -17.02 -2.21 16.26
C ARG A 94 -18.00 -2.22 15.09
N GLU A 95 -18.87 -1.21 15.01
CA GLU A 95 -19.85 -1.10 13.93
C GLU A 95 -19.19 -0.78 12.59
N ASP A 96 -18.11 0.01 12.56
CA ASP A 96 -17.32 0.23 11.35
C ASP A 96 -16.65 -1.05 10.86
N LEU A 97 -16.02 -1.81 11.76
CA LEU A 97 -15.39 -3.07 11.43
C LEU A 97 -16.42 -4.14 10.97
N ALA A 98 -17.61 -4.12 11.51
CA ALA A 98 -18.68 -5.06 11.15
C ALA A 98 -19.36 -4.72 9.82
N TYR A 99 -19.21 -3.50 9.33
CA TYR A 99 -19.96 -3.00 8.17
C TYR A 99 -19.67 -3.79 6.90
N GLY A 100 -18.40 -3.96 6.53
CA GLY A 100 -18.00 -4.68 5.30
C GLY A 100 -18.54 -6.12 5.25
N PRO A 101 -18.25 -6.98 6.23
CA PRO A 101 -18.78 -8.33 6.26
C PRO A 101 -20.30 -8.43 6.27
N ALA A 102 -20.99 -7.46 6.92
CA ALA A 102 -22.45 -7.42 6.91
C ALA A 102 -23.01 -7.08 5.52
N GLN A 103 -22.33 -6.26 4.71
CA GLN A 103 -22.70 -5.99 3.31
C GLN A 103 -22.48 -7.21 2.39
N LEU A 104 -21.63 -8.15 2.80
CA LEU A 104 -21.37 -9.41 2.10
C LEU A 104 -22.31 -10.56 2.58
N ASP A 105 -23.40 -10.24 3.26
CA ASP A 105 -24.39 -11.18 3.79
C ASP A 105 -23.77 -12.27 4.72
N CYS A 106 -22.64 -11.95 5.40
CA CYS A 106 -22.08 -12.86 6.37
C CYS A 106 -23.00 -13.05 7.58
N GLU A 107 -23.09 -14.29 8.09
CA GLU A 107 -23.82 -14.54 9.32
C GLU A 107 -23.22 -13.75 10.50
N ARG A 108 -24.07 -13.30 11.44
CA ARG A 108 -23.66 -12.46 12.58
C ARG A 108 -22.48 -13.06 13.37
N ALA A 109 -22.51 -14.36 13.61
CA ALA A 109 -21.44 -15.04 14.34
C ALA A 109 -20.10 -15.00 13.58
N GLU A 110 -20.13 -14.98 12.25
CA GLU A 110 -18.95 -14.80 11.40
C GLU A 110 -18.46 -13.36 11.46
N VAL A 111 -19.36 -12.38 11.35
CA VAL A 111 -19.03 -10.95 11.49
C VAL A 111 -18.32 -10.70 12.83
N ASP A 112 -18.89 -11.18 13.93
CA ASP A 112 -18.31 -11.00 15.26
C ASP A 112 -16.90 -11.62 15.36
N ARG A 113 -16.70 -12.83 14.81
CA ARG A 113 -15.39 -13.50 14.78
C ARG A 113 -14.34 -12.72 13.98
N ARG A 114 -14.71 -12.19 12.81
CA ARG A 114 -13.81 -11.38 11.97
C ARG A 114 -13.42 -10.09 12.66
N VAL A 115 -14.38 -9.39 13.24
CA VAL A 115 -14.14 -8.16 14.01
C VAL A 115 -13.15 -8.40 15.15
N GLU A 116 -13.37 -9.41 15.98
CA GLU A 116 -12.52 -9.72 17.12
C GLU A 116 -11.11 -10.13 16.68
N ARG A 117 -10.99 -10.96 15.66
CA ARG A 117 -9.70 -11.37 15.11
C ARG A 117 -8.88 -10.18 14.59
N VAL A 118 -9.48 -9.31 13.79
CA VAL A 118 -8.78 -8.16 13.21
C VAL A 118 -8.48 -7.11 14.28
N ALA A 119 -9.40 -6.91 15.22
CA ALA A 119 -9.19 -6.00 16.36
C ALA A 119 -7.97 -6.42 17.20
N ALA A 120 -7.83 -7.71 17.49
CA ALA A 120 -6.69 -8.23 18.24
C ALA A 120 -5.36 -8.03 17.48
N ARG A 121 -5.33 -8.23 16.15
CA ARG A 121 -4.12 -8.04 15.32
C ARG A 121 -3.64 -6.57 15.28
N LEU A 122 -4.55 -5.62 15.47
CA LEU A 122 -4.28 -4.18 15.39
C LEU A 122 -4.37 -3.47 16.74
N ASP A 123 -4.40 -4.22 17.85
CA ASP A 123 -4.50 -3.67 19.22
C ASP A 123 -5.67 -2.66 19.38
N LEU A 124 -6.86 -3.10 18.95
CA LEU A 124 -8.09 -2.30 18.98
C LEU A 124 -9.14 -2.81 20.01
N ASP A 125 -8.87 -3.91 20.73
CA ASP A 125 -9.84 -4.53 21.65
C ASP A 125 -10.44 -3.52 22.63
N GLY A 126 -9.60 -2.67 23.24
CA GLY A 126 -10.01 -1.62 24.18
C GLY A 126 -10.69 -0.41 23.53
N LEU A 127 -10.75 -0.37 22.20
CA LEU A 127 -11.26 0.76 21.42
C LEU A 127 -12.59 0.46 20.73
N LEU A 128 -13.00 -0.80 20.63
CA LEU A 128 -14.17 -1.24 19.85
C LEU A 128 -15.49 -0.53 20.23
N SER A 129 -15.66 -0.16 21.49
CA SER A 129 -16.85 0.56 21.95
C SER A 129 -16.75 2.09 21.85
N LYS A 130 -15.58 2.60 21.45
CA LYS A 130 -15.38 4.06 21.34
C LYS A 130 -15.93 4.58 20.00
N PRO A 131 -16.46 5.82 20.00
CA PRO A 131 -16.72 6.53 18.77
C PRO A 131 -15.40 6.86 18.03
N PRO A 132 -15.33 6.73 16.69
CA PRO A 132 -14.12 6.98 15.90
C PRO A 132 -13.49 8.36 16.12
N PHE A 133 -14.30 9.40 16.32
CA PHE A 133 -13.81 10.76 16.57
C PHE A 133 -13.08 10.95 17.91
N ARG A 134 -13.10 9.96 18.80
CA ARG A 134 -12.34 9.93 20.06
C ARG A 134 -11.01 9.19 19.97
N LEU A 135 -10.71 8.64 18.80
CA LEU A 135 -9.44 7.98 18.54
C LEU A 135 -8.35 8.99 18.19
N SER A 136 -7.10 8.70 18.56
CA SER A 136 -5.93 9.40 18.00
C SER A 136 -5.80 9.11 16.51
N GLY A 137 -5.01 9.91 15.77
CA GLY A 137 -4.80 9.69 14.33
C GLY A 137 -4.24 8.30 14.01
N GLY A 138 -3.31 7.79 14.82
CA GLY A 138 -2.76 6.44 14.67
C GLY A 138 -3.80 5.35 14.96
N GLU A 139 -4.63 5.52 16.01
CA GLU A 139 -5.75 4.61 16.30
C GLU A 139 -6.80 4.63 15.18
N GLN A 140 -7.12 5.80 14.61
CA GLN A 140 -8.02 5.91 13.46
C GLN A 140 -7.45 5.18 12.23
N ARG A 141 -6.15 5.32 11.95
CA ARG A 141 -5.50 4.63 10.83
C ARG A 141 -5.57 3.12 11.01
N ARG A 142 -5.27 2.60 12.21
CA ARG A 142 -5.39 1.17 12.53
C ARG A 142 -6.83 0.68 12.43
N ALA A 143 -7.81 1.46 12.90
CA ALA A 143 -9.22 1.11 12.82
C ALA A 143 -9.73 1.09 11.36
N ALA A 144 -9.32 2.05 10.52
CA ALA A 144 -9.64 2.06 9.09
C ALA A 144 -9.03 0.85 8.36
N LEU A 145 -7.76 0.53 8.64
CA LEU A 145 -7.12 -0.68 8.11
C LEU A 145 -7.84 -1.95 8.58
N ALA A 146 -8.24 -2.00 9.86
CA ALA A 146 -9.03 -3.10 10.40
C ALA A 146 -10.36 -3.28 9.64
N SER A 147 -11.08 -2.18 9.37
CA SER A 147 -12.33 -2.22 8.59
C SER A 147 -12.11 -2.80 7.19
N ALA A 148 -11.03 -2.41 6.50
CA ALA A 148 -10.69 -2.95 5.18
C ALA A 148 -10.33 -4.44 5.22
N LEU A 149 -9.84 -4.97 6.35
CA LEU A 149 -9.41 -6.36 6.49
C LEU A 149 -10.53 -7.31 6.93
N THR A 150 -11.63 -6.82 7.49
CA THR A 150 -12.74 -7.69 7.95
C THR A 150 -13.46 -8.42 6.83
N VAL A 151 -13.33 -7.96 5.58
CA VAL A 151 -13.84 -8.68 4.40
C VAL A 151 -12.96 -9.84 3.96
N GLU A 152 -11.74 -10.00 4.52
CA GLU A 152 -10.74 -11.01 4.18
C GLU A 152 -10.33 -10.97 2.71
N PRO A 153 -9.79 -9.85 2.24
CA PRO A 153 -9.50 -9.66 0.83
C PRO A 153 -8.31 -10.50 0.34
N ASP A 154 -8.37 -10.98 -0.92
CA ASP A 154 -7.22 -11.55 -1.63
C ASP A 154 -6.21 -10.47 -2.07
N VAL A 155 -6.73 -9.23 -2.27
CA VAL A 155 -5.94 -8.06 -2.71
C VAL A 155 -6.26 -6.87 -1.82
N LEU A 156 -5.22 -6.24 -1.29
CA LEU A 156 -5.31 -5.04 -0.46
C LEU A 156 -4.53 -3.90 -1.11
N LEU A 157 -5.23 -2.84 -1.49
CA LEU A 157 -4.68 -1.61 -2.05
C LEU A 157 -4.64 -0.55 -0.94
N LEU A 158 -3.47 0.01 -0.67
CA LEU A 158 -3.23 0.90 0.47
C LEU A 158 -2.63 2.23 0.01
N ASP A 159 -3.34 3.31 0.24
CA ASP A 159 -2.84 4.65 -0.06
C ASP A 159 -2.17 5.27 1.17
N GLU A 160 -0.84 5.36 1.12
CA GLU A 160 0.01 5.91 2.18
C GLU A 160 -0.32 5.38 3.60
N PRO A 161 -0.33 4.05 3.82
CA PRO A 161 -0.88 3.45 5.04
C PRO A 161 -0.18 3.87 6.33
N VAL A 162 1.07 4.34 6.26
CA VAL A 162 1.89 4.73 7.42
C VAL A 162 2.21 6.23 7.46
N SER A 163 1.56 7.05 6.62
CA SER A 163 1.76 8.50 6.63
C SER A 163 1.14 9.12 7.89
N ASN A 164 1.84 10.10 8.49
CA ASN A 164 1.37 10.86 9.64
C ASN A 164 1.02 10.00 10.88
N VAL A 165 1.62 8.83 11.04
CA VAL A 165 1.53 8.00 12.24
C VAL A 165 2.84 8.04 13.03
N ASP A 166 2.76 7.88 14.34
CA ASP A 166 3.95 7.75 15.19
C ASP A 166 4.67 6.40 14.97
N ALA A 167 5.88 6.28 15.50
CA ALA A 167 6.75 5.12 15.27
C ALA A 167 6.10 3.79 15.70
N ALA A 168 5.40 3.78 16.86
CA ALA A 168 4.79 2.55 17.36
C ALA A 168 3.62 2.09 16.49
N ASN A 169 2.75 3.01 16.07
CA ASN A 169 1.68 2.69 15.13
C ASN A 169 2.21 2.28 13.75
N ARG A 170 3.32 2.91 13.28
CA ARG A 170 3.98 2.53 12.02
C ARG A 170 4.48 1.08 12.08
N GLU A 171 5.17 0.70 13.16
CA GLU A 171 5.67 -0.67 13.36
C GLU A 171 4.53 -1.68 13.36
N THR A 172 3.48 -1.46 14.14
CA THR A 172 2.29 -2.33 14.16
C THR A 172 1.68 -2.53 12.77
N ILE A 173 1.60 -1.49 11.94
CA ILE A 173 1.06 -1.60 10.58
C ILE A 173 2.03 -2.39 9.69
N LEU A 174 3.34 -2.15 9.76
CA LEU A 174 4.32 -2.87 8.95
C LEU A 174 4.35 -4.36 9.29
N ASP A 175 4.34 -4.72 10.57
CA ASP A 175 4.28 -6.11 11.02
C ASP A 175 3.03 -6.81 10.47
N LEU A 176 1.88 -6.14 10.53
CA LEU A 176 0.63 -6.67 9.95
C LEU A 176 0.74 -6.88 8.43
N LEU A 177 1.35 -5.94 7.68
CA LEU A 177 1.52 -6.09 6.24
C LEU A 177 2.43 -7.28 5.91
N ASP A 178 3.47 -7.53 6.71
CA ASP A 178 4.33 -8.69 6.55
C ASP A 178 3.59 -10.00 6.85
N GLU A 179 2.76 -10.05 7.90
CA GLU A 179 1.89 -11.19 8.20
C GLU A 179 0.91 -11.48 7.05
N LEU A 180 0.21 -10.45 6.54
CA LEU A 180 -0.73 -10.60 5.42
C LEU A 180 -0.04 -11.11 4.15
N ALA A 181 1.16 -10.62 3.86
CA ALA A 181 1.96 -11.11 2.74
C ALA A 181 2.35 -12.59 2.92
N ALA A 182 2.72 -13.00 4.14
CA ALA A 182 3.02 -14.39 4.46
C ALA A 182 1.77 -15.30 4.34
N GLU A 183 0.58 -14.77 4.59
CA GLU A 183 -0.70 -15.43 4.36
C GLU A 183 -1.09 -15.50 2.87
N GLY A 184 -0.32 -14.84 1.98
CA GLY A 184 -0.53 -14.85 0.53
C GLY A 184 -1.43 -13.73 0.00
N VAL A 185 -1.76 -12.73 0.82
CA VAL A 185 -2.50 -11.54 0.38
C VAL A 185 -1.63 -10.73 -0.58
N THR A 186 -2.21 -10.29 -1.69
CA THR A 186 -1.56 -9.39 -2.64
C THR A 186 -1.61 -7.97 -2.09
N LEU A 187 -0.46 -7.31 -1.98
CA LEU A 187 -0.36 -5.96 -1.41
C LEU A 187 0.09 -4.96 -2.46
N VAL A 188 -0.62 -3.85 -2.56
CA VAL A 188 -0.21 -2.68 -3.33
C VAL A 188 -0.19 -1.46 -2.41
N VAL A 189 0.96 -0.85 -2.23
CA VAL A 189 1.15 0.28 -1.32
C VAL A 189 1.58 1.50 -2.10
N SER A 190 0.82 2.57 -2.08
CA SER A 190 1.27 3.86 -2.62
C SER A 190 2.11 4.60 -1.57
N THR A 191 3.17 5.25 -2.00
CA THR A 191 4.01 6.08 -1.12
C THR A 191 4.93 7.01 -1.91
N PRO A 192 5.23 8.22 -1.42
CA PRO A 192 6.36 9.03 -1.87
C PRO A 192 7.66 8.72 -1.10
N ASP A 193 7.60 7.90 -0.04
CA ASP A 193 8.70 7.62 0.87
C ASP A 193 9.54 6.43 0.39
N THR A 194 10.73 6.71 -0.16
CA THR A 194 11.68 5.69 -0.64
C THR A 194 12.24 4.82 0.48
N GLU A 195 12.27 5.34 1.73
CA GLU A 195 12.72 4.56 2.90
C GLU A 195 11.71 3.49 3.31
N LEU A 196 10.43 3.69 3.01
CA LEU A 196 9.37 2.73 3.30
C LEU A 196 9.41 1.52 2.36
N VAL A 197 9.75 1.75 1.09
CA VAL A 197 9.59 0.76 0.01
C VAL A 197 10.26 -0.60 0.30
N PRO A 198 11.50 -0.68 0.84
CA PRO A 198 12.14 -1.96 1.15
C PRO A 198 11.38 -2.81 2.18
N HIS A 199 10.59 -2.18 3.04
CA HIS A 199 9.82 -2.85 4.08
C HIS A 199 8.48 -3.39 3.58
N VAL A 200 7.90 -2.80 2.52
CA VAL A 200 6.54 -3.13 2.08
C VAL A 200 6.47 -3.81 0.72
N ALA A 201 7.52 -3.74 -0.11
CA ALA A 201 7.42 -4.21 -1.50
C ALA A 201 8.69 -4.88 -2.02
N GLY A 202 8.49 -5.97 -2.76
CA GLY A 202 9.55 -6.62 -3.55
C GLY A 202 9.69 -6.03 -4.96
N ARG A 203 8.67 -5.31 -5.43
CA ARG A 203 8.59 -4.71 -6.76
C ARG A 203 8.05 -3.29 -6.71
N VAL A 204 8.54 -2.42 -7.57
CA VAL A 204 8.14 -1.01 -7.67
C VAL A 204 7.57 -0.72 -9.05
N LEU A 205 6.50 0.06 -9.06
CA LEU A 205 6.01 0.84 -10.19
C LEU A 205 6.30 2.30 -9.86
N LEU A 206 7.24 2.92 -10.57
CA LEU A 206 7.65 4.30 -10.34
C LEU A 206 6.87 5.20 -11.29
N LEU A 207 6.05 6.09 -10.72
CA LEU A 207 5.32 7.12 -11.46
C LEU A 207 6.14 8.42 -11.46
N ASP A 208 6.14 9.10 -12.59
CA ASP A 208 6.63 10.45 -12.72
C ASP A 208 5.52 11.49 -12.47
N ASP A 209 5.85 12.77 -12.56
CA ASP A 209 4.94 13.91 -12.38
C ASP A 209 3.91 14.08 -13.51
N THR A 210 4.03 13.31 -14.60
CA THR A 210 3.10 13.33 -15.75
C THR A 210 2.00 12.28 -15.65
N GLY A 211 1.98 11.46 -14.60
CA GLY A 211 1.02 10.37 -14.42
C GLY A 211 1.32 9.13 -15.25
N THR A 212 2.58 8.97 -15.69
CA THR A 212 3.04 7.79 -16.44
C THR A 212 3.98 6.92 -15.61
N ILE A 213 4.20 5.67 -16.04
CA ILE A 213 5.18 4.77 -15.42
C ILE A 213 6.56 5.06 -15.99
N ALA A 214 7.39 5.79 -15.25
CA ALA A 214 8.78 6.06 -15.60
C ALA A 214 9.65 4.80 -15.58
N ALA A 215 9.42 3.91 -14.61
CA ALA A 215 10.14 2.64 -14.51
C ALA A 215 9.35 1.59 -13.72
N ARG A 216 9.68 0.32 -13.96
CA ARG A 216 9.17 -0.83 -13.20
C ARG A 216 10.25 -1.88 -12.98
N GLY A 217 10.24 -2.54 -11.84
CA GLY A 217 11.20 -3.60 -11.56
C GLY A 217 11.31 -3.98 -10.10
N PRO A 218 12.25 -4.88 -9.77
CA PRO A 218 12.57 -5.21 -8.39
C PRO A 218 12.95 -3.98 -7.57
N THR A 219 12.52 -3.95 -6.32
CA THR A 219 12.76 -2.84 -5.38
C THR A 219 14.23 -2.42 -5.35
N ARG A 220 15.15 -3.37 -5.25
CA ARG A 220 16.60 -3.09 -5.26
C ARG A 220 17.03 -2.30 -6.50
N ARG A 221 16.61 -2.74 -7.70
CA ARG A 221 17.00 -2.10 -8.96
C ARG A 221 16.54 -0.65 -9.01
N ILE A 222 15.30 -0.38 -8.61
CA ILE A 222 14.73 0.97 -8.67
C ILE A 222 15.36 1.88 -7.62
N LEU A 223 15.51 1.40 -6.37
CA LEU A 223 16.02 2.24 -5.28
C LEU A 223 17.52 2.52 -5.35
N THR A 224 18.31 1.68 -6.04
CA THR A 224 19.74 1.92 -6.26
C THR A 224 20.05 2.75 -7.49
N ASP A 225 19.08 2.97 -8.36
CA ASP A 225 19.19 3.89 -9.51
C ASP A 225 18.90 5.33 -9.03
N THR A 226 19.94 5.95 -8.46
CA THR A 226 19.80 7.26 -7.81
C THR A 226 19.50 8.38 -8.79
N ASP A 227 19.92 8.25 -10.05
CA ASP A 227 19.64 9.25 -11.09
C ASP A 227 18.18 9.14 -11.54
N LEU A 228 17.68 7.93 -11.77
CA LEU A 228 16.26 7.69 -12.07
C LEU A 228 15.34 8.29 -10.99
N LEU A 229 15.66 8.07 -9.70
CA LEU A 229 14.86 8.62 -8.61
C LEU A 229 14.88 10.15 -8.59
N ARG A 230 16.05 10.78 -8.82
CA ARG A 230 16.18 12.24 -8.90
C ARG A 230 15.41 12.82 -10.09
N ASP A 231 15.45 12.16 -11.25
CA ASP A 231 14.69 12.55 -12.44
C ASP A 231 13.18 12.51 -12.21
N CYS A 232 12.72 11.68 -11.26
CA CYS A 232 11.33 11.61 -10.80
C CYS A 232 11.07 12.43 -9.52
N ASP A 233 11.87 13.45 -9.19
CA ASP A 233 11.74 14.29 -8.00
C ASP A 233 11.72 13.53 -6.66
N LEU A 234 12.33 12.35 -6.61
CA LEU A 234 12.45 11.54 -5.41
C LEU A 234 13.87 11.58 -4.84
N ARG A 235 13.96 11.54 -3.51
CA ARG A 235 15.26 11.38 -2.84
C ARG A 235 15.57 9.88 -2.72
N PRO A 236 16.74 9.42 -3.19
CA PRO A 236 17.18 8.06 -2.92
C PRO A 236 17.27 7.79 -1.41
N PRO A 237 17.04 6.54 -0.96
CA PRO A 237 17.15 6.18 0.45
C PRO A 237 18.48 6.63 1.06
N GLN A 238 18.48 7.04 2.35
CA GLN A 238 19.68 7.57 3.02
C GLN A 238 20.82 6.55 3.00
N VAL A 239 20.49 5.28 3.23
CA VAL A 239 21.46 4.18 3.22
C VAL A 239 22.04 4.01 1.81
N VAL A 240 21.21 4.05 0.76
CA VAL A 240 21.69 3.95 -0.64
C VAL A 240 22.66 5.10 -0.93
N ARG A 241 22.34 6.34 -0.55
CA ARG A 241 23.22 7.51 -0.72
C ARG A 241 24.54 7.37 0.07
N LEU A 242 24.50 6.77 1.26
CA LEU A 242 25.70 6.54 2.07
C LEU A 242 26.66 5.55 1.41
N PHE A 243 26.12 4.52 0.74
CA PHE A 243 26.93 3.46 0.11
C PHE A 243 27.17 3.68 -1.40
N GLU A 244 26.64 4.75 -1.98
CA GLU A 244 26.80 5.11 -3.39
C GLU A 244 28.29 5.19 -3.77
N GLY A 245 28.70 4.41 -4.78
CA GLY A 245 30.09 4.34 -5.22
C GLY A 245 31.08 3.60 -4.30
N ARG A 246 30.60 3.02 -3.19
CA ARG A 246 31.45 2.28 -2.23
C ARG A 246 31.37 0.76 -2.37
N THR A 247 30.26 0.25 -2.90
CA THR A 247 30.01 -1.18 -3.06
C THR A 247 28.98 -1.44 -4.16
N ASP A 248 29.09 -2.58 -4.83
CA ASP A 248 28.10 -3.03 -5.82
C ASP A 248 26.83 -3.59 -5.17
N ASP A 249 26.95 -4.13 -3.95
CA ASP A 249 25.82 -4.64 -3.17
C ASP A 249 25.40 -3.61 -2.11
N VAL A 250 24.67 -2.60 -2.55
CA VAL A 250 24.21 -1.50 -1.73
C VAL A 250 23.05 -1.96 -0.82
N PRO A 251 23.14 -1.84 0.52
CA PRO A 251 22.02 -2.13 1.41
C PRO A 251 20.89 -1.12 1.22
N LEU A 252 19.65 -1.57 1.40
CA LEU A 252 18.46 -0.72 1.22
C LEU A 252 17.89 -0.19 2.54
N THR A 253 18.27 -0.81 3.68
CA THR A 253 17.79 -0.47 5.03
C THR A 253 18.93 -0.25 5.98
N VAL A 254 18.65 0.43 7.10
CA VAL A 254 19.65 0.69 8.16
C VAL A 254 20.14 -0.63 8.78
N GLU A 255 19.24 -1.60 8.97
CA GLU A 255 19.57 -2.92 9.50
C GLU A 255 20.52 -3.66 8.56
N GLY A 256 20.21 -3.69 7.26
CA GLY A 256 21.11 -4.30 6.26
C GLY A 256 22.47 -3.61 6.17
N ALA A 257 22.51 -2.27 6.37
CA ALA A 257 23.79 -1.54 6.45
C ALA A 257 24.58 -1.92 7.70
N ALA A 258 23.92 -2.04 8.84
CA ALA A 258 24.56 -2.44 10.10
C ALA A 258 25.12 -3.88 10.02
N GLU A 259 24.37 -4.82 9.47
CA GLU A 259 24.84 -6.19 9.23
C GLU A 259 26.08 -6.21 8.33
N ARG A 260 26.07 -5.44 7.24
CA ARG A 260 27.22 -5.35 6.34
C ARG A 260 28.46 -4.76 7.01
N LEU A 261 28.32 -3.65 7.74
CA LEU A 261 29.42 -3.02 8.46
C LEU A 261 30.02 -3.95 9.52
N ASN A 262 29.21 -4.78 10.17
CA ASN A 262 29.68 -5.79 11.11
C ASN A 262 30.38 -6.97 10.41
N ALA A 263 29.95 -7.34 9.20
CA ALA A 263 30.55 -8.41 8.42
C ALA A 263 31.92 -8.02 7.83
N ASP A 264 32.09 -6.75 7.45
CA ASP A 264 33.35 -6.24 6.90
C ASP A 264 34.44 -6.03 7.98
N GLY A 265 34.14 -6.15 9.29
CA GLY A 265 35.05 -6.10 10.44
C GLY A 265 35.83 -4.78 10.60
N PRO A 266 36.51 -4.53 11.74
CA PRO A 266 37.27 -3.30 11.94
C PRO A 266 38.58 -3.25 11.14
N ASP A 267 38.96 -4.27 10.36
CA ASP A 267 40.25 -4.41 9.68
C ASP A 267 40.34 -3.85 8.25
N THR A 268 39.26 -3.25 7.70
CA THR A 268 39.25 -2.72 6.30
C THR A 268 39.19 -1.19 6.18
N MET A 269 39.48 -0.48 7.27
CA MET A 269 39.63 0.99 7.24
C MET A 269 41.12 1.37 7.47
N GLU A 270 42.03 0.95 6.56
CA GLU A 270 43.33 1.58 6.37
C GLU A 270 43.41 2.38 5.07
#